data_bf90fa1d2ed9ae21d5d0eb8c5cbcf230
#
_entry.id   bf90fa1d2ed9ae21d5d0eb8c5cbcf230
#
_cell.length_a   1.000
_cell.length_b   1.000
_cell.length_c   1.000
_cell.angle_alpha   90.00
_cell.angle_beta   90.00
_cell.angle_gamma   90.00
#
_symmetry.space_group_name_H-M   'P 1'
#
loop_
_entity.id
_entity.type
_entity.pdbx_description
1 polymer ?
#
loop_
_entity_poly.entity_id
_entity_poly.type
_entity_poly.pdbx_seq_one_letter_code
_entity_poly.pdbx_strand_id
1 'polypeptide(L)'
;MNAKITGTFVDFSIRTHQDEHLLNWDENQWATEFAEMKATGIDTVIPARAMRWGQTYYHSKVFATFDERDTLTPFMRAAGKTGIKVYLTGFLNMHFFRGDAEDFQRMMIRDRDTYRTLYAEQFEQYADVAEIAGFYVSHEPDYDNCSLPGKQEALLGFMRQVYQDAREIADLPVMTSPFFSHSQPPEVIAAWWDSLLEERICDIVAMQDGVGCVRNITPASSLPVFEALAPVFARRGVEFWHNLECFVIDPRFSIGEYDRQFLILMPAPTERLDEQYRTHHHLVSKTITWEYGHSYSRTQTGPDWYHAFSNWNRGNA
;
A
#
# COMPACT_ATOMS: atom_id res chain seq x y z
N MET A 1 6.74 21.18 -14.19
CA MET A 1 5.49 20.75 -13.52
C MET A 1 5.88 19.69 -12.51
N ASN A 2 5.18 19.59 -11.37
CA ASN A 2 5.42 18.51 -10.41
C ASN A 2 4.84 17.20 -10.97
N ALA A 3 5.48 16.06 -10.64
CA ALA A 3 4.94 14.75 -11.01
C ALA A 3 3.55 14.53 -10.39
N LYS A 4 2.66 13.83 -11.10
CA LYS A 4 1.29 13.53 -10.64
C LYS A 4 1.30 12.46 -9.55
N ILE A 5 2.04 11.37 -9.79
CA ILE A 5 2.26 10.27 -8.84
C ILE A 5 3.68 10.39 -8.31
N THR A 6 3.84 10.40 -6.99
CA THR A 6 5.13 10.58 -6.33
C THR A 6 5.55 9.43 -5.42
N GLY A 7 4.69 8.42 -5.27
CA GLY A 7 5.00 7.22 -4.49
C GLY A 7 4.39 5.98 -5.12
N THR A 8 4.93 4.80 -4.76
CA THR A 8 4.38 3.53 -5.22
C THR A 8 4.55 2.44 -4.18
N PHE A 9 3.60 1.51 -4.16
CA PHE A 9 3.80 0.23 -3.47
C PHE A 9 4.78 -0.65 -4.25
N VAL A 10 5.39 -1.60 -3.54
CA VAL A 10 6.19 -2.69 -4.10
C VAL A 10 5.79 -3.98 -3.40
N ASP A 11 5.14 -4.90 -4.09
CA ASP A 11 4.71 -6.17 -3.51
C ASP A 11 5.63 -7.31 -3.91
N PHE A 12 6.48 -7.76 -3.01
CA PHE A 12 7.34 -8.95 -3.20
C PHE A 12 6.56 -10.27 -3.28
N SER A 13 5.25 -10.27 -3.04
CA SER A 13 4.44 -11.47 -2.89
C SER A 13 3.45 -11.74 -4.00
N ILE A 14 3.26 -10.80 -4.92
CA ILE A 14 2.38 -11.02 -6.08
C ILE A 14 2.99 -12.13 -6.93
N ARG A 15 2.23 -13.18 -7.19
CA ARG A 15 2.66 -14.31 -8.01
C ARG A 15 2.31 -14.05 -9.47
N THR A 16 3.09 -13.26 -10.15
CA THR A 16 3.20 -13.38 -11.61
C THR A 16 4.45 -14.20 -11.94
N HIS A 17 4.62 -14.65 -13.16
CA HIS A 17 5.89 -15.26 -13.60
C HIS A 17 7.10 -14.32 -13.42
N GLN A 18 6.84 -13.05 -13.15
CA GLN A 18 7.81 -11.99 -12.92
C GLN A 18 8.18 -11.86 -11.44
N ASP A 19 7.31 -12.29 -10.50
CA ASP A 19 7.48 -12.07 -9.05
C ASP A 19 8.58 -12.89 -8.42
N GLU A 20 8.81 -14.10 -8.89
CA GLU A 20 10.01 -14.84 -8.51
C GLU A 20 11.28 -14.06 -8.85
N HIS A 21 11.18 -13.17 -9.81
CA HIS A 21 12.23 -12.26 -10.21
C HIS A 21 12.58 -11.24 -9.12
N LEU A 22 11.59 -10.55 -8.54
CA LEU A 22 11.80 -9.53 -7.50
C LEU A 22 12.44 -10.07 -6.22
N LEU A 23 12.08 -11.28 -5.82
CA LEU A 23 12.66 -11.95 -4.66
C LEU A 23 14.17 -12.20 -4.80
N ASN A 24 14.68 -12.27 -6.01
CA ASN A 24 16.08 -12.55 -6.32
C ASN A 24 16.89 -11.31 -6.70
N TRP A 25 16.26 -10.13 -6.75
CA TRP A 25 16.96 -8.91 -7.16
C TRP A 25 18.04 -8.51 -6.15
N ASP A 26 19.23 -8.24 -6.68
CA ASP A 26 20.32 -7.70 -5.91
C ASP A 26 20.23 -6.16 -5.75
N GLU A 27 21.14 -5.59 -4.99
CA GLU A 27 21.21 -4.14 -4.75
C GLU A 27 21.34 -3.32 -6.04
N ASN A 28 22.06 -3.82 -7.05
CA ASN A 28 22.25 -3.08 -8.29
C ASN A 28 20.99 -3.09 -9.17
N GLN A 29 20.27 -4.18 -9.19
CA GLN A 29 18.98 -4.29 -9.88
C GLN A 29 17.96 -3.35 -9.26
N TRP A 30 17.84 -3.34 -7.93
CA TRP A 30 17.00 -2.39 -7.20
C TRP A 30 17.45 -0.94 -7.40
N ALA A 31 18.75 -0.65 -7.37
CA ALA A 31 19.24 0.71 -7.60
C ALA A 31 18.93 1.22 -9.01
N THR A 32 18.96 0.34 -10.02
CA THR A 32 18.55 0.67 -11.38
C THR A 32 17.07 1.00 -11.44
N GLU A 33 16.24 0.15 -10.86
CA GLU A 33 14.79 0.34 -10.80
C GLU A 33 14.41 1.65 -10.09
N PHE A 34 15.03 1.93 -8.96
CA PHE A 34 14.80 3.18 -8.20
C PHE A 34 15.27 4.42 -8.94
N ALA A 35 16.38 4.35 -9.68
CA ALA A 35 16.80 5.44 -10.54
C ALA A 35 15.76 5.71 -11.65
N GLU A 36 15.19 4.68 -12.25
CA GLU A 36 14.12 4.78 -13.25
C GLU A 36 12.82 5.32 -12.63
N MET A 37 12.41 4.86 -11.45
CA MET A 37 11.27 5.42 -10.70
C MET A 37 11.46 6.93 -10.46
N LYS A 38 12.63 7.34 -9.95
CA LYS A 38 12.94 8.76 -9.73
C LYS A 38 12.93 9.55 -11.05
N ALA A 39 13.40 8.95 -12.13
CA ALA A 39 13.32 9.56 -13.45
C ALA A 39 11.88 9.76 -13.92
N THR A 40 10.91 9.00 -13.46
CA THR A 40 9.48 9.22 -13.72
C THR A 40 8.83 10.21 -12.75
N GLY A 41 9.47 10.52 -11.62
CA GLY A 41 8.95 11.43 -10.58
C GLY A 41 8.52 10.75 -9.29
N ILE A 42 8.68 9.43 -9.18
CA ILE A 42 8.43 8.67 -7.95
C ILE A 42 9.66 8.81 -7.04
N ASP A 43 9.48 9.29 -5.82
CA ASP A 43 10.52 9.49 -4.81
C ASP A 43 10.32 8.66 -3.54
N THR A 44 9.21 7.95 -3.43
CA THR A 44 8.81 7.20 -2.24
C THR A 44 8.35 5.78 -2.63
N VAL A 45 8.86 4.78 -1.95
CA VAL A 45 8.44 3.38 -2.11
C VAL A 45 7.91 2.81 -0.80
N ILE A 46 6.91 1.95 -0.91
CA ILE A 46 6.23 1.34 0.21
C ILE A 46 6.19 -0.17 -0.05
N PRO A 47 7.10 -0.98 0.56
CA PRO A 47 6.93 -2.42 0.50
C PRO A 47 5.53 -2.80 1.01
N ALA A 48 4.78 -3.57 0.27
CA ALA A 48 3.41 -3.90 0.63
C ALA A 48 3.34 -4.69 1.94
N ARG A 49 4.38 -5.47 2.21
CA ARG A 49 4.54 -6.25 3.43
C ARG A 49 5.99 -6.66 3.67
N ALA A 50 6.39 -6.76 4.94
CA ALA A 50 7.70 -7.26 5.36
C ALA A 50 7.69 -8.75 5.69
N MET A 51 6.50 -9.37 5.77
CA MET A 51 6.31 -10.76 6.15
C MET A 51 5.22 -11.42 5.32
N ARG A 52 5.40 -12.69 4.99
CA ARG A 52 4.41 -13.56 4.36
C ARG A 52 4.38 -14.92 5.03
N TRP A 53 3.18 -15.42 5.34
CA TRP A 53 2.97 -16.72 5.98
C TRP A 53 3.82 -16.94 7.24
N GLY A 54 4.05 -15.88 8.03
CA GLY A 54 4.86 -15.93 9.23
C GLY A 54 6.38 -15.93 8.99
N GLN A 55 6.83 -15.70 7.76
CA GLN A 55 8.25 -15.61 7.38
C GLN A 55 8.56 -14.21 6.83
N THR A 56 9.65 -13.61 7.29
CA THR A 56 10.08 -12.25 6.92
C THR A 56 10.89 -12.24 5.62
N TYR A 57 10.84 -11.13 4.89
CA TYR A 57 11.68 -10.88 3.72
C TYR A 57 13.08 -10.36 4.08
N TYR A 58 13.46 -10.42 5.35
CA TYR A 58 14.77 -10.04 5.89
C TYR A 58 15.19 -11.01 6.99
N HIS A 59 16.44 -10.96 7.42
CA HIS A 59 16.91 -11.77 8.54
C HIS A 59 16.39 -11.22 9.87
N SER A 60 15.30 -11.79 10.35
CA SER A 60 14.68 -11.47 11.64
C SER A 60 15.37 -12.22 12.78
N LYS A 61 15.38 -11.62 13.97
CA LYS A 61 15.82 -12.28 15.21
C LYS A 61 14.75 -13.23 15.78
N VAL A 62 13.49 -13.10 15.33
CA VAL A 62 12.32 -13.78 15.89
C VAL A 62 11.68 -14.73 14.89
N PHE A 63 11.60 -14.34 13.61
CA PHE A 63 10.90 -15.08 12.58
C PHE A 63 11.86 -15.75 11.59
N ALA A 64 11.43 -16.86 11.00
CA ALA A 64 12.16 -17.46 9.89
C ALA A 64 12.17 -16.50 8.66
N THR A 65 13.26 -16.55 7.89
CA THR A 65 13.34 -15.80 6.65
C THR A 65 12.61 -16.53 5.53
N PHE A 66 11.84 -15.81 4.73
CA PHE A 66 11.06 -16.38 3.63
C PHE A 66 11.99 -17.00 2.57
N ASP A 67 11.80 -18.28 2.32
CA ASP A 67 12.60 -19.05 1.37
C ASP A 67 14.13 -18.91 1.60
N GLU A 68 14.53 -18.70 2.88
CA GLU A 68 15.92 -18.45 3.30
C GLU A 68 16.59 -17.25 2.60
N ARG A 69 15.82 -16.35 1.99
CA ARG A 69 16.28 -15.20 1.21
C ARG A 69 16.04 -13.88 1.90
N ASP A 70 17.08 -13.07 1.97
CA ASP A 70 16.99 -11.68 2.40
C ASP A 70 16.70 -10.78 1.18
N THR A 71 15.42 -10.57 0.90
CA THR A 71 14.96 -9.72 -0.20
C THR A 71 14.97 -8.23 0.19
N LEU A 72 14.71 -7.93 1.47
CA LEU A 72 14.52 -6.54 1.91
C LEU A 72 15.86 -5.80 2.08
N THR A 73 16.92 -6.45 2.53
CA THR A 73 18.22 -5.77 2.73
C THR A 73 18.81 -5.18 1.44
N PRO A 74 18.89 -5.89 0.30
CA PRO A 74 19.34 -5.28 -0.95
C PRO A 74 18.43 -4.15 -1.44
N PHE A 75 17.12 -4.27 -1.24
CA PHE A 75 16.14 -3.20 -1.50
C PHE A 75 16.43 -1.94 -0.67
N MET A 76 16.62 -2.08 0.65
CA MET A 76 16.89 -0.95 1.55
C MET A 76 18.23 -0.28 1.24
N ARG A 77 19.28 -1.06 0.94
CA ARG A 77 20.59 -0.51 0.52
C ARG A 77 20.52 0.27 -0.78
N ALA A 78 19.78 -0.25 -1.75
CA ALA A 78 19.54 0.44 -3.00
C ALA A 78 18.74 1.74 -2.79
N ALA A 79 17.77 1.74 -1.87
CA ALA A 79 17.00 2.93 -1.51
C ALA A 79 17.93 4.01 -0.92
N GLY A 80 18.79 3.67 0.02
CA GLY A 80 19.79 4.60 0.58
C GLY A 80 20.75 5.14 -0.47
N LYS A 81 21.24 4.27 -1.37
CA LYS A 81 22.16 4.64 -2.45
C LYS A 81 21.55 5.61 -3.46
N THR A 82 20.27 5.47 -3.75
CA THR A 82 19.54 6.29 -4.74
C THR A 82 18.84 7.49 -4.10
N GLY A 83 18.69 7.53 -2.77
CA GLY A 83 17.96 8.55 -2.05
C GLY A 83 16.45 8.49 -2.34
N ILE A 84 15.90 7.30 -2.54
CA ILE A 84 14.46 7.08 -2.55
C ILE A 84 13.99 6.80 -1.12
N LYS A 85 12.85 7.35 -0.73
CA LYS A 85 12.31 7.22 0.63
C LYS A 85 11.55 5.92 0.79
N VAL A 86 11.62 5.31 1.97
CA VAL A 86 10.99 4.02 2.23
C VAL A 86 10.07 4.08 3.46
N TYR A 87 8.89 3.47 3.37
CA TYR A 87 8.06 3.15 4.54
C TYR A 87 8.45 1.78 5.09
N LEU A 88 8.60 1.66 6.41
CA LEU A 88 8.70 0.37 7.08
C LEU A 88 7.31 -0.25 7.18
N THR A 89 7.20 -1.56 7.00
CA THR A 89 5.90 -2.17 6.81
C THR A 89 5.65 -3.33 7.74
N GLY A 90 4.38 -3.57 8.05
CA GLY A 90 3.93 -4.76 8.74
C GLY A 90 3.70 -5.93 7.80
N PHE A 91 2.57 -6.60 7.96
CA PHE A 91 2.13 -7.71 7.11
C PHE A 91 0.61 -7.70 6.95
N LEU A 92 0.12 -8.30 5.87
CA LEU A 92 -1.30 -8.55 5.68
C LEU A 92 -1.63 -9.98 6.10
N ASN A 93 -2.48 -10.10 7.10
CA ASN A 93 -3.07 -11.39 7.46
C ASN A 93 -4.29 -11.65 6.59
N MET A 94 -4.24 -12.65 5.71
CA MET A 94 -5.34 -12.94 4.78
C MET A 94 -6.64 -13.38 5.48
N HIS A 95 -6.59 -13.76 6.76
CA HIS A 95 -7.78 -14.00 7.57
C HIS A 95 -8.48 -12.70 8.01
N PHE A 96 -7.85 -11.53 7.80
CA PHE A 96 -8.43 -10.22 8.08
C PHE A 96 -9.81 -10.04 7.42
N PHE A 97 -9.98 -10.57 6.22
CA PHE A 97 -11.23 -10.49 5.46
C PHE A 97 -12.23 -11.60 5.79
N ARG A 98 -11.93 -12.47 6.76
CA ARG A 98 -12.71 -13.69 7.07
C ARG A 98 -12.94 -13.81 8.58
N GLY A 99 -13.75 -14.78 8.95
CA GLY A 99 -14.00 -15.11 10.35
C GLY A 99 -15.09 -14.26 11.02
N ASP A 100 -15.53 -14.75 12.16
CA ASP A 100 -16.45 -14.02 13.05
C ASP A 100 -15.72 -12.97 13.91
N ALA A 101 -16.46 -12.29 14.78
CA ALA A 101 -15.89 -11.22 15.61
C ALA A 101 -14.89 -11.73 16.64
N GLU A 102 -15.06 -12.96 17.15
CA GLU A 102 -14.15 -13.56 18.13
C GLU A 102 -12.83 -13.98 17.49
N ASP A 103 -12.88 -14.60 16.30
CA ASP A 103 -11.71 -14.93 15.52
C ASP A 103 -10.93 -13.69 15.11
N PHE A 104 -11.65 -12.64 14.68
CA PHE A 104 -11.06 -11.36 14.31
C PHE A 104 -10.37 -10.70 15.52
N GLN A 105 -11.00 -10.69 16.68
CA GLN A 105 -10.40 -10.12 17.90
C GLN A 105 -9.12 -10.85 18.31
N ARG A 106 -9.14 -12.19 18.31
CA ARG A 106 -7.94 -13.00 18.61
C ARG A 106 -6.80 -12.72 17.63
N MET A 107 -7.15 -12.56 16.35
CA MET A 107 -6.21 -12.23 15.30
C MET A 107 -5.59 -10.84 15.54
N MET A 108 -6.38 -9.82 15.79
CA MET A 108 -5.90 -8.45 16.03
C MET A 108 -4.94 -8.35 17.20
N ILE A 109 -5.21 -9.08 18.30
CA ILE A 109 -4.31 -9.13 19.46
C ILE A 109 -2.96 -9.73 19.09
N ARG A 110 -2.94 -10.84 18.36
CA ARG A 110 -1.70 -11.50 17.93
C ARG A 110 -0.93 -10.66 16.90
N ASP A 111 -1.64 -10.11 15.93
CA ASP A 111 -1.05 -9.36 14.84
C ASP A 111 -0.38 -8.08 15.34
N ARG A 112 -0.94 -7.42 16.36
CA ARG A 112 -0.35 -6.26 17.04
C ARG A 112 1.09 -6.53 17.53
N ASP A 113 1.31 -7.62 18.25
CA ASP A 113 2.63 -7.97 18.80
C ASP A 113 3.63 -8.29 17.67
N THR A 114 3.14 -8.87 16.57
CA THR A 114 3.92 -9.10 15.36
C THR A 114 4.33 -7.77 14.72
N TYR A 115 3.42 -6.80 14.58
CA TYR A 115 3.72 -5.48 14.03
C TYR A 115 4.81 -4.75 14.81
N ARG A 116 4.71 -4.74 16.15
CA ARG A 116 5.72 -4.13 17.02
C ARG A 116 7.10 -4.72 16.75
N THR A 117 7.20 -6.04 16.66
CA THR A 117 8.46 -6.74 16.38
C THR A 117 9.00 -6.38 15.01
N LEU A 118 8.17 -6.44 13.96
CA LEU A 118 8.58 -6.11 12.59
C LEU A 118 9.08 -4.67 12.46
N TYR A 119 8.38 -3.70 13.05
CA TYR A 119 8.78 -2.30 12.99
C TYR A 119 10.09 -2.04 13.73
N ALA A 120 10.23 -2.59 14.93
CA ALA A 120 11.44 -2.40 15.74
C ALA A 120 12.68 -3.02 15.05
N GLU A 121 12.56 -4.25 14.52
CA GLU A 121 13.68 -4.89 13.81
C GLU A 121 14.05 -4.17 12.51
N GLN A 122 13.06 -3.77 11.71
CA GLN A 122 13.32 -3.03 10.48
C GLN A 122 13.96 -1.67 10.77
N PHE A 123 13.47 -0.94 11.78
CA PHE A 123 14.06 0.34 12.16
C PHE A 123 15.50 0.17 12.66
N GLU A 124 15.75 -0.81 13.53
CA GLU A 124 17.10 -1.12 14.02
C GLU A 124 18.08 -1.46 12.89
N GLN A 125 17.60 -2.21 11.87
CA GLN A 125 18.45 -2.66 10.77
C GLN A 125 18.68 -1.61 9.68
N TYR A 126 17.69 -0.72 9.46
CA TYR A 126 17.65 0.08 8.23
C TYR A 126 17.62 1.59 8.41
N ALA A 127 17.43 2.12 9.63
CA ALA A 127 17.34 3.56 9.87
C ALA A 127 18.62 4.33 9.44
N ASP A 128 19.79 3.69 9.56
CA ASP A 128 21.07 4.26 9.10
C ASP A 128 21.40 3.88 7.65
N VAL A 129 20.57 3.08 6.99
CA VAL A 129 20.81 2.57 5.63
C VAL A 129 20.01 3.35 4.59
N ALA A 130 18.77 3.71 4.89
CA ALA A 130 17.87 4.42 3.97
C ALA A 130 17.08 5.52 4.70
N GLU A 131 16.57 6.50 3.96
CA GLU A 131 15.65 7.51 4.50
C GLU A 131 14.28 6.87 4.77
N ILE A 132 13.95 6.69 6.06
CA ILE A 132 12.66 6.15 6.48
C ILE A 132 11.62 7.27 6.49
N ALA A 133 10.59 7.15 5.65
CA ALA A 133 9.53 8.14 5.51
C ALA A 133 8.36 7.94 6.50
N GLY A 134 8.21 6.75 7.07
CA GLY A 134 7.13 6.42 7.97
C GLY A 134 6.94 4.92 8.17
N PHE A 135 5.83 4.57 8.79
CA PHE A 135 5.38 3.20 9.01
C PHE A 135 4.09 2.94 8.23
N TYR A 136 3.96 1.77 7.64
CA TYR A 136 2.78 1.36 6.89
C TYR A 136 2.08 0.17 7.55
N VAL A 137 0.80 0.35 7.87
CA VAL A 137 -0.08 -0.71 8.37
C VAL A 137 -0.70 -1.41 7.17
N SER A 138 -0.26 -2.64 6.91
CA SER A 138 -0.65 -3.39 5.70
C SER A 138 -2.04 -4.04 5.77
N HIS A 139 -2.72 -4.02 6.93
CA HIS A 139 -4.14 -4.37 7.00
C HIS A 139 -4.97 -3.31 6.28
N GLU A 140 -6.00 -3.76 5.60
CA GLU A 140 -6.84 -2.93 4.73
C GLU A 140 -8.25 -2.78 5.32
N PRO A 141 -8.47 -1.84 6.27
CA PRO A 141 -9.78 -1.61 6.85
C PRO A 141 -10.81 -1.25 5.79
N ASP A 142 -11.94 -1.95 5.83
CA ASP A 142 -13.11 -1.62 5.03
C ASP A 142 -14.39 -1.67 5.88
N TYR A 143 -15.38 -0.90 5.48
CA TYR A 143 -16.65 -0.80 6.21
C TYR A 143 -17.34 -2.15 6.33
N ASP A 144 -17.51 -2.88 5.23
CA ASP A 144 -18.34 -4.09 5.19
C ASP A 144 -17.80 -5.20 6.10
N ASN A 145 -16.49 -5.33 6.18
CA ASN A 145 -15.87 -6.34 7.05
C ASN A 145 -15.70 -5.84 8.49
N CYS A 146 -15.33 -4.58 8.67
CA CYS A 146 -14.85 -4.08 9.95
C CYS A 146 -15.90 -3.31 10.78
N SER A 147 -17.04 -2.91 10.22
CA SER A 147 -18.10 -2.18 10.96
C SER A 147 -19.00 -3.09 11.83
N LEU A 148 -18.86 -4.40 11.70
CA LEU A 148 -19.63 -5.35 12.49
C LEU A 148 -19.30 -5.22 13.98
N PRO A 149 -20.31 -5.37 14.87
CA PRO A 149 -20.09 -5.33 16.34
C PRO A 149 -18.98 -6.27 16.77
N GLY A 150 -18.09 -5.79 17.64
CA GLY A 150 -16.90 -6.50 18.10
C GLY A 150 -15.71 -6.46 17.15
N LYS A 151 -15.91 -6.41 15.82
CA LYS A 151 -14.82 -6.24 14.87
C LYS A 151 -14.29 -4.80 14.85
N GLN A 152 -15.17 -3.82 14.88
CA GLN A 152 -14.77 -2.41 14.93
C GLN A 152 -13.93 -2.10 16.18
N GLU A 153 -14.36 -2.59 17.34
CA GLU A 153 -13.59 -2.41 18.59
C GLU A 153 -12.22 -3.09 18.52
N ALA A 154 -12.16 -4.30 17.97
CA ALA A 154 -10.91 -5.04 17.80
C ALA A 154 -9.96 -4.33 16.81
N LEU A 155 -10.48 -3.84 15.68
CA LEU A 155 -9.73 -3.04 14.72
C LEU A 155 -9.18 -1.77 15.38
N LEU A 156 -10.04 -1.03 16.07
CA LEU A 156 -9.66 0.23 16.73
C LEU A 156 -8.57 -0.01 17.78
N GLY A 157 -8.72 -1.05 18.62
CA GLY A 157 -7.71 -1.47 19.57
C GLY A 157 -6.37 -1.84 18.94
N PHE A 158 -6.40 -2.56 17.82
CA PHE A 158 -5.23 -2.91 17.03
C PHE A 158 -4.55 -1.67 16.45
N MET A 159 -5.29 -0.85 15.71
CA MET A 159 -4.74 0.33 15.03
C MET A 159 -4.15 1.34 16.03
N ARG A 160 -4.82 1.57 17.15
CA ARG A 160 -4.33 2.43 18.23
C ARG A 160 -2.99 1.94 18.76
N GLN A 161 -2.88 0.66 19.09
CA GLN A 161 -1.65 0.12 19.66
C GLN A 161 -0.51 0.12 18.63
N VAL A 162 -0.77 -0.27 17.38
CA VAL A 162 0.23 -0.22 16.31
C VAL A 162 0.71 1.22 16.09
N TYR A 163 -0.18 2.19 16.13
CA TYR A 163 0.17 3.61 16.05
C TYR A 163 1.10 4.03 17.20
N GLN A 164 0.74 3.68 18.44
CA GLN A 164 1.54 4.00 19.63
C GLN A 164 2.93 3.33 19.56
N ASP A 165 2.97 2.04 19.26
CA ASP A 165 4.23 1.27 19.14
C ASP A 165 5.15 1.86 18.05
N ALA A 166 4.60 2.25 16.90
CA ALA A 166 5.36 2.89 15.84
C ALA A 166 5.93 4.24 16.28
N ARG A 167 5.12 5.06 16.97
CA ARG A 167 5.54 6.38 17.49
C ARG A 167 6.55 6.28 18.64
N GLU A 168 6.55 5.19 19.40
CA GLU A 168 7.59 4.90 20.41
C GLU A 168 8.94 4.55 19.75
N ILE A 169 8.92 3.89 18.59
CA ILE A 169 10.13 3.54 17.84
C ILE A 169 10.76 4.78 17.20
N ALA A 170 9.95 5.60 16.52
CA ALA A 170 10.40 6.85 15.91
C ALA A 170 9.24 7.85 15.72
N ASP A 171 9.56 9.14 15.79
CA ASP A 171 8.62 10.23 15.51
C ASP A 171 8.40 10.40 14.00
N LEU A 172 7.80 9.38 13.37
CA LEU A 172 7.52 9.30 11.95
C LEU A 172 6.03 9.02 11.71
N PRO A 173 5.45 9.45 10.58
CA PRO A 173 4.03 9.23 10.29
C PRO A 173 3.68 7.75 10.12
N VAL A 174 2.46 7.41 10.54
CA VAL A 174 1.85 6.09 10.35
C VAL A 174 0.77 6.17 9.28
N MET A 175 0.90 5.35 8.24
CA MET A 175 0.00 5.30 7.09
C MET A 175 -0.79 3.99 7.07
N THR A 176 -2.04 4.05 6.64
CA THR A 176 -2.84 2.89 6.22
C THR A 176 -3.38 3.10 4.81
N SER A 177 -3.61 2.01 4.07
CA SER A 177 -4.18 2.06 2.71
C SER A 177 -5.43 1.20 2.63
N PRO A 178 -6.56 1.71 3.13
CA PRO A 178 -7.84 1.02 3.11
C PRO A 178 -8.47 1.02 1.72
N PHE A 179 -9.49 0.17 1.57
CA PHE A 179 -10.38 0.23 0.42
C PHE A 179 -11.84 0.46 0.84
N PHE A 180 -12.72 0.57 -0.12
CA PHE A 180 -14.16 0.62 0.10
C PHE A 180 -14.87 -0.24 -0.95
N SER A 181 -15.93 -0.88 -0.52
CA SER A 181 -16.89 -1.49 -1.44
C SER A 181 -17.97 -0.47 -1.79
N HIS A 182 -18.58 -0.59 -2.96
CA HIS A 182 -19.72 0.24 -3.34
C HIS A 182 -21.05 -0.29 -2.79
N SER A 183 -21.01 -1.07 -1.71
CA SER A 183 -22.20 -1.65 -1.06
C SER A 183 -22.94 -0.65 -0.19
N GLN A 184 -22.26 0.44 0.23
CA GLN A 184 -22.79 1.44 1.16
C GLN A 184 -22.79 2.84 0.55
N PRO A 185 -23.71 3.70 0.98
CA PRO A 185 -23.69 5.12 0.64
C PRO A 185 -22.40 5.79 1.12
N PRO A 186 -21.84 6.76 0.38
CA PRO A 186 -20.61 7.46 0.75
C PRO A 186 -20.64 8.08 2.15
N GLU A 187 -21.78 8.63 2.56
CA GLU A 187 -21.95 9.24 3.89
C GLU A 187 -21.87 8.23 5.04
N VAL A 188 -22.25 6.97 4.81
CA VAL A 188 -22.12 5.88 5.80
C VAL A 188 -20.65 5.52 5.98
N ILE A 189 -19.90 5.40 4.89
CA ILE A 189 -18.46 5.14 4.92
C ILE A 189 -17.74 6.30 5.62
N ALA A 190 -18.10 7.54 5.30
CA ALA A 190 -17.52 8.73 5.90
C ALA A 190 -17.81 8.84 7.41
N ALA A 191 -19.03 8.55 7.84
CA ALA A 191 -19.41 8.53 9.25
C ALA A 191 -18.64 7.45 10.03
N TRP A 192 -18.44 6.29 9.43
CA TRP A 192 -17.64 5.22 10.03
C TRP A 192 -16.18 5.64 10.23
N TRP A 193 -15.55 6.20 9.21
CA TRP A 193 -14.19 6.73 9.33
C TRP A 193 -14.10 7.86 10.37
N ASP A 194 -15.10 8.74 10.43
CA ASP A 194 -15.14 9.80 11.45
C ASP A 194 -15.16 9.21 12.87
N SER A 195 -15.92 8.13 13.09
CA SER A 195 -15.96 7.43 14.38
C SER A 195 -14.63 6.73 14.73
N LEU A 196 -13.95 6.11 13.76
CA LEU A 196 -12.64 5.51 14.00
C LEU A 196 -11.57 6.55 14.36
N LEU A 197 -11.66 7.73 13.76
CA LEU A 197 -10.72 8.83 13.93
C LEU A 197 -11.06 9.75 15.12
N GLU A 198 -12.01 9.37 15.99
CA GLU A 198 -12.16 9.99 17.32
C GLU A 198 -10.90 9.78 18.15
N GLU A 199 -10.17 8.72 17.87
CA GLU A 199 -8.84 8.45 18.41
C GLU A 199 -7.77 8.56 17.32
N ARG A 200 -6.53 8.88 17.71
CA ARG A 200 -5.41 8.91 16.76
C ARG A 200 -4.92 7.49 16.47
N ILE A 201 -5.21 7.00 15.29
CA ILE A 201 -4.89 5.65 14.83
C ILE A 201 -3.99 5.62 13.58
N CYS A 202 -3.86 6.75 12.90
CA CYS A 202 -2.96 6.96 11.77
C CYS A 202 -2.75 8.46 11.52
N ASP A 203 -1.74 8.80 10.75
CA ASP A 203 -1.46 10.17 10.27
C ASP A 203 -1.85 10.34 8.81
N ILE A 204 -1.84 9.25 8.03
CA ILE A 204 -2.10 9.24 6.60
C ILE A 204 -3.07 8.11 6.27
N VAL A 205 -4.09 8.44 5.49
CA VAL A 205 -4.98 7.47 4.83
C VAL A 205 -4.79 7.56 3.32
N ALA A 206 -4.19 6.53 2.73
CA ALA A 206 -4.00 6.38 1.30
C ALA A 206 -5.12 5.50 0.72
N MET A 207 -6.26 6.09 0.39
CA MET A 207 -7.46 5.37 -0.06
C MET A 207 -7.26 4.77 -1.44
N GLN A 208 -7.47 3.46 -1.57
CA GLN A 208 -7.52 2.75 -2.85
C GLN A 208 -8.78 3.17 -3.61
N ASP A 209 -8.67 3.44 -4.91
CA ASP A 209 -9.81 3.86 -5.73
C ASP A 209 -10.64 2.69 -6.30
N GLY A 210 -10.13 1.47 -6.24
CA GLY A 210 -10.80 0.26 -6.70
C GLY A 210 -10.95 0.10 -8.22
N VAL A 211 -10.45 1.05 -9.01
CA VAL A 211 -10.69 1.12 -10.47
C VAL A 211 -9.94 0.02 -11.22
N GLY A 212 -8.82 -0.45 -10.71
CA GLY A 212 -8.07 -1.56 -11.29
C GLY A 212 -8.58 -2.93 -10.83
N CYS A 213 -9.10 -3.02 -9.62
CA CYS A 213 -9.40 -4.26 -8.93
C CYS A 213 -10.87 -4.68 -9.03
N VAL A 214 -11.80 -3.76 -8.93
CA VAL A 214 -13.23 -4.07 -8.82
C VAL A 214 -13.94 -3.84 -10.14
N ARG A 215 -14.65 -4.86 -10.64
CA ARG A 215 -15.44 -4.73 -11.87
C ARG A 215 -16.53 -3.66 -11.69
N ASN A 216 -16.71 -2.86 -12.73
CA ASN A 216 -17.70 -1.78 -12.79
C ASN A 216 -17.43 -0.56 -11.89
N ILE A 217 -16.29 -0.50 -11.21
CA ILE A 217 -15.84 0.74 -10.61
C ILE A 217 -15.13 1.57 -11.68
N THR A 218 -15.53 2.82 -11.76
CA THR A 218 -14.93 3.84 -12.63
C THR A 218 -14.44 5.01 -11.78
N PRO A 219 -13.55 5.85 -12.28
CA PRO A 219 -13.16 7.07 -11.55
C PRO A 219 -14.37 7.92 -11.15
N ALA A 220 -15.35 8.05 -12.01
CA ALA A 220 -16.58 8.79 -11.72
C ALA A 220 -17.43 8.15 -10.61
N SER A 221 -17.48 6.81 -10.53
CA SER A 221 -18.25 6.13 -9.48
C SER A 221 -17.56 6.12 -8.12
N SER A 222 -16.23 6.23 -8.07
CA SER A 222 -15.49 6.32 -6.81
C SER A 222 -15.44 7.76 -6.24
N LEU A 223 -15.64 8.77 -7.06
CA LEU A 223 -15.58 10.18 -6.67
C LEU A 223 -16.47 10.53 -5.45
N PRO A 224 -17.75 10.15 -5.38
CA PRO A 224 -18.60 10.50 -4.24
C PRO A 224 -18.08 10.04 -2.88
N VAL A 225 -17.36 8.90 -2.84
CA VAL A 225 -16.74 8.41 -1.59
C VAL A 225 -15.57 9.32 -1.21
N PHE A 226 -14.71 9.70 -2.14
CA PHE A 226 -13.62 10.64 -1.88
C PHE A 226 -14.12 12.01 -1.44
N GLU A 227 -15.19 12.53 -2.06
CA GLU A 227 -15.83 13.79 -1.67
C GLU A 227 -16.41 13.75 -0.25
N ALA A 228 -16.99 12.62 0.16
CA ALA A 228 -17.51 12.44 1.50
C ALA A 228 -16.39 12.27 2.56
N LEU A 229 -15.29 11.63 2.21
CA LEU A 229 -14.16 11.37 3.10
C LEU A 229 -13.24 12.58 3.30
N ALA A 230 -12.99 13.38 2.27
CA ALA A 230 -12.05 14.50 2.33
C ALA A 230 -12.31 15.47 3.50
N PRO A 231 -13.55 15.95 3.75
CA PRO A 231 -13.84 16.82 4.90
C PRO A 231 -13.68 16.11 6.25
N VAL A 232 -13.87 14.79 6.32
CA VAL A 232 -13.66 14.00 7.54
C VAL A 232 -12.18 14.01 7.90
N PHE A 233 -11.31 13.60 6.97
CA PHE A 233 -9.87 13.54 7.22
C PHE A 233 -9.29 14.93 7.51
N ALA A 234 -9.71 15.96 6.79
CA ALA A 234 -9.29 17.34 7.06
C ALA A 234 -9.66 17.79 8.49
N ARG A 235 -10.89 17.52 8.94
CA ARG A 235 -11.35 17.86 10.30
C ARG A 235 -10.58 17.10 11.38
N ARG A 236 -10.22 15.84 11.12
CA ARG A 236 -9.48 14.99 12.05
C ARG A 236 -7.95 15.19 11.99
N GLY A 237 -7.46 16.06 11.10
CA GLY A 237 -6.03 16.35 10.94
C GLY A 237 -5.24 15.14 10.42
N VAL A 238 -5.87 14.33 9.55
CA VAL A 238 -5.28 13.18 8.88
C VAL A 238 -5.02 13.55 7.42
N GLU A 239 -3.83 13.26 6.91
CA GLU A 239 -3.54 13.45 5.49
C GLU A 239 -4.34 12.45 4.64
N PHE A 240 -5.00 12.97 3.63
CA PHE A 240 -5.74 12.15 2.68
C PHE A 240 -4.96 12.00 1.39
N TRP A 241 -4.54 10.77 1.09
CA TRP A 241 -3.83 10.42 -0.14
C TRP A 241 -4.72 9.54 -1.03
N HIS A 242 -4.48 9.63 -2.33
CA HIS A 242 -5.07 8.74 -3.32
C HIS A 242 -4.07 7.60 -3.62
N ASN A 243 -4.48 6.36 -3.38
CA ASN A 243 -3.78 5.17 -3.89
C ASN A 243 -4.45 4.76 -5.21
N LEU A 244 -3.89 5.27 -6.30
CA LEU A 244 -4.38 5.05 -7.65
C LEU A 244 -3.99 3.64 -8.12
N GLU A 245 -4.98 2.79 -8.43
CA GLU A 245 -4.72 1.47 -8.98
C GLU A 245 -4.35 1.57 -10.48
N CYS A 246 -3.07 1.40 -10.78
CA CYS A 246 -2.52 1.61 -12.11
C CYS A 246 -2.49 0.35 -13.00
N PHE A 247 -3.20 -0.68 -12.62
CA PHE A 247 -3.28 -1.96 -13.31
C PHE A 247 -4.70 -2.28 -13.77
N VAL A 248 -4.84 -3.24 -14.66
CA VAL A 248 -6.08 -3.93 -14.96
C VAL A 248 -5.90 -5.42 -14.70
N ILE A 249 -6.90 -6.06 -14.14
CA ILE A 249 -6.93 -7.52 -14.03
C ILE A 249 -7.20 -8.07 -15.42
N ASP A 250 -6.38 -9.03 -15.87
CA ASP A 250 -6.64 -9.73 -17.14
C ASP A 250 -8.08 -10.28 -17.11
N PRO A 251 -8.92 -9.94 -18.11
CA PRO A 251 -10.34 -10.33 -18.13
C PRO A 251 -10.57 -11.84 -18.18
N ARG A 252 -9.53 -12.63 -18.46
CA ARG A 252 -9.57 -14.11 -18.41
C ARG A 252 -9.61 -14.64 -16.97
N PHE A 253 -9.28 -13.80 -15.96
CA PHE A 253 -9.26 -14.17 -14.55
C PHE A 253 -10.36 -13.40 -13.79
N SER A 254 -10.99 -14.03 -12.82
CA SER A 254 -11.96 -13.38 -11.94
C SER A 254 -11.38 -13.19 -10.54
N ILE A 255 -11.82 -12.14 -9.84
CA ILE A 255 -11.42 -11.86 -8.45
C ILE A 255 -11.78 -13.01 -7.51
N GLY A 256 -12.83 -13.81 -7.82
CA GLY A 256 -13.19 -15.02 -7.06
C GLY A 256 -12.20 -16.17 -7.19
N GLU A 257 -11.24 -16.09 -8.10
CA GLU A 257 -10.16 -17.08 -8.30
C GLU A 257 -8.86 -16.69 -7.59
N TYR A 258 -8.90 -15.70 -6.70
CA TYR A 258 -7.76 -15.22 -5.91
C TYR A 258 -7.00 -16.33 -5.15
N ASP A 259 -7.69 -17.42 -4.78
CA ASP A 259 -7.08 -18.57 -4.12
C ASP A 259 -6.33 -19.52 -5.08
N ARG A 260 -6.40 -19.30 -6.38
CA ARG A 260 -5.93 -20.29 -7.37
C ARG A 260 -4.96 -19.75 -8.41
N GLN A 261 -3.86 -19.13 -7.98
CA GLN A 261 -2.70 -18.93 -8.85
C GLN A 261 -2.84 -17.81 -9.91
N PHE A 262 -2.02 -16.77 -9.79
CA PHE A 262 -1.66 -15.83 -10.85
C PHE A 262 -2.77 -14.82 -11.26
N LEU A 263 -2.93 -13.76 -10.49
CA LEU A 263 -3.44 -12.52 -11.05
C LEU A 263 -2.38 -11.99 -12.02
N ILE A 264 -2.64 -12.04 -13.31
CA ILE A 264 -1.83 -11.29 -14.25
C ILE A 264 -2.35 -9.85 -14.22
N LEU A 265 -1.61 -8.99 -13.53
CA LEU A 265 -1.83 -7.56 -13.57
C LEU A 265 -1.24 -7.04 -14.89
N MET A 266 -2.07 -6.37 -15.67
CA MET A 266 -1.63 -5.71 -16.89
C MET A 266 -1.55 -4.20 -16.64
N PRO A 267 -0.62 -3.48 -17.27
CA PRO A 267 -0.60 -2.02 -17.19
C PRO A 267 -1.93 -1.40 -17.64
N ALA A 268 -2.41 -0.43 -16.90
CA ALA A 268 -3.56 0.36 -17.35
C ALA A 268 -3.12 1.36 -18.43
N PRO A 269 -3.96 1.68 -19.43
CA PRO A 269 -3.69 2.78 -20.35
C PRO A 269 -3.52 4.11 -19.60
N THR A 270 -2.58 4.96 -20.05
CA THR A 270 -2.31 6.25 -19.41
C THR A 270 -3.51 7.20 -19.44
N GLU A 271 -4.42 7.05 -20.40
CA GLU A 271 -5.69 7.77 -20.48
C GLU A 271 -6.59 7.48 -19.27
N ARG A 272 -6.62 6.21 -18.82
CA ARG A 272 -7.34 5.84 -17.59
C ARG A 272 -6.68 6.44 -16.34
N LEU A 273 -5.35 6.42 -16.28
CA LEU A 273 -4.63 7.06 -15.18
C LEU A 273 -4.90 8.57 -15.12
N ASP A 274 -4.96 9.23 -16.27
CA ASP A 274 -5.25 10.65 -16.35
C ASP A 274 -6.68 10.95 -15.87
N GLU A 275 -7.64 10.13 -16.23
CA GLU A 275 -9.01 10.22 -15.74
C GLU A 275 -9.08 10.02 -14.21
N GLN A 276 -8.47 8.94 -13.66
CA GLN A 276 -8.40 8.70 -12.22
C GLN A 276 -7.75 9.87 -11.49
N TYR A 277 -6.61 10.35 -11.96
CA TYR A 277 -5.90 11.47 -11.36
C TYR A 277 -6.74 12.75 -11.37
N ARG A 278 -7.29 13.16 -12.53
CA ARG A 278 -8.10 14.37 -12.65
C ARG A 278 -9.35 14.34 -11.79
N THR A 279 -9.93 13.14 -11.63
CA THR A 279 -11.14 12.96 -10.82
C THR A 279 -10.87 13.23 -9.34
N HIS A 280 -9.72 12.82 -8.80
CA HIS A 280 -9.49 12.78 -7.35
C HIS A 280 -8.44 13.80 -6.85
N HIS A 281 -7.49 14.27 -7.70
CA HIS A 281 -6.32 15.05 -7.25
C HIS A 281 -6.64 16.31 -6.44
N HIS A 282 -7.79 16.92 -6.67
CA HIS A 282 -8.20 18.15 -5.96
C HIS A 282 -8.75 17.88 -4.55
N LEU A 283 -9.01 16.63 -4.18
CA LEU A 283 -9.52 16.21 -2.89
C LEU A 283 -8.40 15.66 -1.95
N VAL A 284 -7.22 15.41 -2.49
CA VAL A 284 -6.13 14.71 -1.80
C VAL A 284 -4.85 15.54 -1.77
N SER A 285 -4.00 15.33 -0.78
CA SER A 285 -2.72 16.04 -0.67
C SER A 285 -1.59 15.37 -1.48
N LYS A 286 -1.73 14.08 -1.80
CA LYS A 286 -0.74 13.31 -2.56
C LYS A 286 -1.42 12.16 -3.30
N THR A 287 -0.85 11.80 -4.46
CA THR A 287 -1.21 10.56 -5.18
C THR A 287 -0.01 9.61 -5.19
N ILE A 288 -0.26 8.39 -4.74
CA ILE A 288 0.63 7.24 -4.86
C ILE A 288 -0.06 6.17 -5.70
N THR A 289 0.61 5.06 -6.01
CA THR A 289 0.00 4.04 -6.85
C THR A 289 0.24 2.61 -6.36
N TRP A 290 -0.71 1.73 -6.63
CA TRP A 290 -0.57 0.29 -6.60
C TRP A 290 -0.59 -0.24 -8.03
N GLU A 291 0.47 -0.83 -8.61
CA GLU A 291 1.84 -0.52 -8.26
C GLU A 291 2.65 -0.33 -9.55
N TYR A 292 3.67 0.48 -9.49
CA TYR A 292 4.51 0.79 -10.64
C TYR A 292 5.27 -0.42 -11.17
N GLY A 293 5.84 -1.25 -10.29
CA GLY A 293 6.74 -2.35 -10.66
C GLY A 293 6.12 -3.30 -11.69
N HIS A 294 4.94 -3.84 -11.41
CA HIS A 294 4.25 -4.77 -12.31
C HIS A 294 3.53 -4.10 -13.49
N SER A 295 3.45 -2.76 -13.48
CA SER A 295 2.69 -2.03 -14.50
C SER A 295 3.57 -1.20 -15.44
N TYR A 296 4.60 -0.55 -14.93
CA TYR A 296 5.35 0.45 -15.71
C TYR A 296 6.86 0.35 -15.55
N SER A 297 7.38 -0.64 -14.82
CA SER A 297 8.81 -0.89 -14.75
C SER A 297 9.36 -1.22 -16.13
N ARG A 298 10.42 -0.52 -16.51
CA ARG A 298 11.10 -0.80 -17.78
C ARG A 298 11.63 -2.22 -17.86
N THR A 299 12.10 -2.74 -16.72
CA THR A 299 12.64 -4.11 -16.63
C THR A 299 11.55 -5.16 -16.71
N GLN A 300 10.38 -4.93 -16.09
CA GLN A 300 9.33 -5.94 -15.99
C GLN A 300 8.31 -5.88 -17.13
N THR A 301 7.94 -4.69 -17.57
CA THR A 301 6.86 -4.48 -18.55
C THR A 301 7.35 -3.95 -19.90
N GLY A 302 8.59 -3.49 -19.95
CA GLY A 302 9.22 -3.02 -21.17
C GLY A 302 9.24 -1.50 -21.34
N PRO A 303 10.05 -1.01 -22.29
CA PRO A 303 10.34 0.42 -22.44
C PRO A 303 9.11 1.24 -22.87
N ASP A 304 8.19 0.68 -23.63
CA ASP A 304 7.04 1.43 -24.15
C ASP A 304 6.09 1.86 -23.03
N TRP A 305 5.76 0.96 -22.11
CA TRP A 305 4.95 1.27 -20.93
C TRP A 305 5.65 2.24 -19.99
N TYR A 306 6.96 2.04 -19.77
CA TYR A 306 7.78 2.96 -18.99
C TYR A 306 7.75 4.38 -19.58
N HIS A 307 7.98 4.54 -20.88
CA HIS A 307 7.98 5.85 -21.53
C HIS A 307 6.60 6.50 -21.52
N ALA A 308 5.54 5.74 -21.78
CA ALA A 308 4.17 6.24 -21.70
C ALA A 308 3.85 6.81 -20.31
N PHE A 309 4.13 6.03 -19.26
CA PHE A 309 3.95 6.45 -17.88
C PHE A 309 4.81 7.67 -17.53
N SER A 310 6.11 7.63 -17.85
CA SER A 310 7.04 8.72 -17.53
C SER A 310 6.61 10.06 -18.16
N ASN A 311 6.22 10.03 -19.42
CA ASN A 311 5.72 11.22 -20.12
C ASN A 311 4.45 11.75 -19.46
N TRP A 312 3.47 10.88 -19.22
CA TRP A 312 2.22 11.26 -18.58
C TRP A 312 2.43 11.79 -17.14
N ASN A 313 3.22 11.10 -16.34
CA ASN A 313 3.42 11.46 -14.93
C ASN A 313 4.15 12.80 -14.77
N ARG A 314 5.09 13.10 -15.65
CA ARG A 314 5.81 14.39 -15.67
C ARG A 314 5.08 15.50 -16.43
N GLY A 315 4.00 15.20 -17.10
CA GLY A 315 3.27 16.18 -17.91
C GLY A 315 4.02 16.62 -19.17
N ASN A 316 4.85 15.74 -19.73
CA ASN A 316 5.62 15.95 -20.97
C ASN A 316 4.86 15.42 -22.20
N ALA A 317 3.54 15.49 -22.20
CA ALA A 317 2.71 15.07 -23.33
C ALA A 317 2.60 16.17 -24.39
#